data_0d6641efa22ad7fc3001ca7909e09b77
#
_entry.id   0d6641efa22ad7fc3001ca7909e09b77
#
_cell.length_a   1.000
_cell.length_b   1.000
_cell.length_c   1.000
_cell.angle_alpha   90.00
_cell.angle_beta   90.00
_cell.angle_gamma   90.00
#
_symmetry.space_group_name_H-M   'P 1'
#
loop_
_entity.id
_entity.type
_entity.pdbx_description
1 polymer ?
#
loop_
_entity_poly.entity_id
_entity_poly.type
_entity_poly.pdbx_seq_one_letter_code
_entity_poly.pdbx_strand_id
1 'polypeptide(L)'
;MTLATPTGAARIPPDATLAAVLDMVRACRACEAELPLGPRPVLRAGVTARILVVGQAPGLRVHTTGVPWDDPSGERLRRWMGVEPETFYDAARIAIIPMGYCYPGRGNGGDVAPRRECASLWLPHLLARLPGVELTLLVGQYAQRHFLAGRRKPTLSATVRAWREYEPEFLPLPHPSPRNQPWIQRNPWF
;
A
#
# COMPACT_ATOMS: atom_id res chain seq x y z
N MET A 1 -27.73 9.15 -2.40
CA MET A 1 -27.22 8.09 -3.29
C MET A 1 -26.66 6.99 -2.40
N THR A 2 -27.44 5.93 -2.23
CA THR A 2 -27.09 4.76 -1.41
C THR A 2 -26.02 3.98 -2.15
N LEU A 3 -24.82 3.91 -1.60
CA LEU A 3 -23.74 3.06 -2.13
C LEU A 3 -24.19 1.60 -1.99
N ALA A 4 -24.42 0.95 -3.12
CA ALA A 4 -24.70 -0.49 -3.15
C ALA A 4 -23.51 -1.22 -2.49
N THR A 5 -23.82 -2.02 -1.46
CA THR A 5 -22.85 -2.93 -0.84
C THR A 5 -22.35 -3.90 -1.92
N PRO A 6 -21.04 -4.03 -2.18
CA PRO A 6 -20.55 -4.96 -3.19
C PRO A 6 -20.94 -6.39 -2.78
N THR A 7 -21.68 -7.04 -3.63
CA THR A 7 -22.09 -8.44 -3.48
C THR A 7 -20.83 -9.31 -3.46
N GLY A 8 -20.45 -9.85 -2.30
CA GLY A 8 -19.33 -10.80 -2.20
C GLY A 8 -18.35 -10.61 -1.05
N ALA A 9 -18.46 -9.56 -0.24
CA ALA A 9 -17.67 -9.48 0.99
C ALA A 9 -18.24 -10.44 2.03
N ALA A 10 -17.62 -11.61 2.19
CA ALA A 10 -17.90 -12.48 3.31
C ALA A 10 -17.73 -11.65 4.60
N ARG A 11 -18.71 -11.74 5.51
CA ARG A 11 -18.65 -11.04 6.79
C ARG A 11 -17.44 -11.56 7.58
N ILE A 12 -16.43 -10.71 7.76
CA ILE A 12 -15.22 -11.10 8.49
C ILE A 12 -15.61 -11.29 9.97
N PRO A 13 -15.38 -12.48 10.56
CA PRO A 13 -15.64 -12.68 11.98
C PRO A 13 -14.79 -11.72 12.83
N PRO A 14 -15.35 -11.16 13.91
CA PRO A 14 -14.60 -10.23 14.78
C PRO A 14 -13.33 -10.85 15.37
N ASP A 15 -13.35 -12.14 15.64
CA ASP A 15 -12.28 -12.97 16.21
C ASP A 15 -11.34 -13.59 15.15
N ALA A 16 -11.59 -13.34 13.84
CA ALA A 16 -10.74 -13.86 12.79
C ALA A 16 -9.28 -13.42 12.99
N THR A 17 -8.35 -14.35 12.88
CA THR A 17 -6.90 -14.06 12.96
C THR A 17 -6.41 -13.25 11.75
N LEU A 18 -5.24 -12.62 11.85
CA LEU A 18 -4.60 -11.95 10.71
C LEU A 18 -4.43 -12.92 9.52
N ALA A 19 -4.01 -14.16 9.79
CA ALA A 19 -3.82 -15.18 8.75
C ALA A 19 -5.15 -15.46 8.02
N ALA A 20 -6.25 -15.66 8.74
CA ALA A 20 -7.56 -15.87 8.15
C ALA A 20 -8.02 -14.69 7.30
N VAL A 21 -7.80 -13.44 7.75
CA VAL A 21 -8.12 -12.24 6.95
C VAL A 21 -7.25 -12.15 5.70
N LEU A 22 -5.94 -12.45 5.80
CA LEU A 22 -5.06 -12.47 4.63
C LEU A 22 -5.50 -13.50 3.58
N ASP A 23 -5.96 -14.67 4.01
CA ASP A 23 -6.47 -15.71 3.10
C ASP A 23 -7.77 -15.27 2.42
N MET A 24 -8.67 -14.61 3.16
CA MET A 24 -9.88 -14.01 2.57
C MET A 24 -9.52 -12.93 1.54
N VAL A 25 -8.53 -12.08 1.83
CA VAL A 25 -8.02 -11.07 0.87
C VAL A 25 -7.46 -11.74 -0.38
N ARG A 26 -6.65 -12.79 -0.24
CA ARG A 26 -6.08 -13.54 -1.38
C ARG A 26 -7.15 -14.19 -2.25
N ALA A 27 -8.26 -14.61 -1.65
CA ALA A 27 -9.41 -15.16 -2.36
C ALA A 27 -10.37 -14.10 -2.94
N CYS A 28 -10.10 -12.79 -2.73
CA CYS A 28 -10.99 -11.72 -3.14
C CYS A 28 -11.15 -11.65 -4.66
N ARG A 29 -12.42 -11.50 -5.13
CA ARG A 29 -12.82 -11.36 -6.54
C ARG A 29 -13.64 -10.10 -6.80
N ALA A 30 -13.76 -9.19 -5.83
CA ALA A 30 -14.69 -8.05 -5.88
C ALA A 30 -14.54 -7.13 -7.10
N CYS A 31 -13.35 -7.09 -7.71
CA CYS A 31 -13.03 -6.25 -8.87
C CYS A 31 -12.66 -7.07 -10.11
N GLU A 32 -13.03 -8.36 -10.18
CA GLU A 32 -12.56 -9.27 -11.24
C GLU A 32 -12.85 -8.77 -12.64
N ALA A 33 -14.04 -8.23 -12.86
CA ALA A 33 -14.46 -7.70 -14.17
C ALA A 33 -13.66 -6.47 -14.64
N GLU A 34 -13.05 -5.73 -13.72
CA GLU A 34 -12.28 -4.51 -14.02
C GLU A 34 -10.77 -4.70 -14.01
N LEU A 35 -10.30 -5.92 -13.78
CA LEU A 35 -8.87 -6.22 -13.71
C LEU A 35 -8.42 -6.91 -15.01
N PRO A 36 -7.54 -6.29 -15.81
CA PRO A 36 -7.18 -6.78 -17.14
C PRO A 36 -6.47 -8.14 -17.14
N LEU A 37 -5.85 -8.52 -16.01
CA LEU A 37 -5.15 -9.80 -15.81
C LEU A 37 -5.81 -10.67 -14.74
N GLY A 38 -7.06 -10.33 -14.36
CA GLY A 38 -7.75 -11.00 -13.29
C GLY A 38 -7.24 -10.65 -11.88
N PRO A 39 -7.93 -11.13 -10.85
CA PRO A 39 -7.57 -10.87 -9.47
C PRO A 39 -6.36 -11.70 -9.02
N ARG A 40 -5.37 -11.00 -8.52
CA ARG A 40 -4.19 -11.56 -7.86
C ARG A 40 -3.75 -10.61 -6.75
N PRO A 41 -4.36 -10.67 -5.56
CA PRO A 41 -3.98 -9.81 -4.44
C PRO A 41 -2.56 -10.08 -3.97
N VAL A 42 -1.75 -9.03 -3.90
CA VAL A 42 -0.36 -9.07 -3.44
C VAL A 42 -0.20 -8.17 -2.22
N LEU A 43 -0.01 -8.79 -1.07
CA LEU A 43 0.25 -8.14 0.21
C LEU A 43 0.99 -9.11 1.14
N ARG A 44 1.61 -8.57 2.19
CA ARG A 44 2.32 -9.38 3.19
C ARG A 44 2.20 -8.71 4.56
N ALA A 45 1.86 -9.46 5.60
CA ALA A 45 1.83 -8.95 6.96
C ALA A 45 2.01 -10.08 7.97
N GLY A 46 2.64 -9.77 9.09
CA GLY A 46 2.74 -10.59 10.28
C GLY A 46 2.28 -9.80 11.50
N VAL A 47 1.72 -10.47 12.48
CA VAL A 47 1.09 -9.84 13.67
C VAL A 47 2.07 -9.01 14.51
N THR A 48 3.37 -9.34 14.45
CA THR A 48 4.44 -8.66 15.19
C THR A 48 5.11 -7.53 14.42
N ALA A 49 4.65 -7.24 13.19
CA ALA A 49 5.22 -6.16 12.38
C ALA A 49 5.19 -4.83 13.12
N ARG A 50 6.32 -4.11 13.10
CA ARG A 50 6.49 -2.79 13.72
C ARG A 50 6.39 -1.66 12.69
N ILE A 51 6.64 -1.95 11.42
CA ILE A 51 6.56 -1.00 10.32
C ILE A 51 5.49 -1.47 9.33
N LEU A 52 4.66 -0.54 8.87
CA LEU A 52 3.71 -0.76 7.79
C LEU A 52 4.12 0.06 6.57
N VAL A 53 4.28 -0.59 5.41
CA VAL A 53 4.50 0.07 4.12
C VAL A 53 3.20 0.09 3.34
N VAL A 54 2.67 1.29 3.10
CA VAL A 54 1.45 1.49 2.29
C VAL A 54 1.81 2.14 0.96
N GLY A 55 1.74 1.36 -0.12
CA GLY A 55 1.93 1.83 -1.49
C GLY A 55 0.64 2.05 -2.25
N GLN A 56 0.76 2.20 -3.58
CA GLN A 56 -0.39 2.41 -4.46
C GLN A 56 -1.13 1.09 -4.75
N ALA A 57 -0.56 0.26 -5.61
CA ALA A 57 -1.06 -1.05 -6.04
C ALA A 57 0.09 -1.82 -6.68
N PRO A 58 -0.01 -3.16 -6.84
CA PRO A 58 0.95 -3.95 -7.60
C PRO A 58 1.10 -3.42 -9.02
N GLY A 59 2.33 -3.26 -9.48
CA GLY A 59 2.65 -3.09 -10.90
C GLY A 59 2.63 -4.44 -11.64
N LEU A 60 2.79 -4.42 -12.97
CA LEU A 60 2.76 -5.64 -13.79
C LEU A 60 3.78 -6.70 -13.31
N ARG A 61 5.02 -6.29 -13.03
CA ARG A 61 6.06 -7.23 -12.55
C ARG A 61 5.67 -7.86 -11.21
N VAL A 62 5.20 -7.06 -10.26
CA VAL A 62 4.71 -7.53 -8.96
C VAL A 62 3.51 -8.47 -9.13
N HIS A 63 2.58 -8.16 -10.05
CA HIS A 63 1.49 -9.06 -10.39
C HIS A 63 2.02 -10.41 -10.90
N THR A 64 3.04 -10.41 -11.77
CA THR A 64 3.63 -11.64 -12.33
C THR A 64 4.34 -12.47 -11.28
N THR A 65 5.17 -11.85 -10.43
CA THR A 65 5.98 -12.57 -9.43
C THR A 65 5.20 -12.91 -8.17
N GLY A 66 4.18 -12.12 -7.83
CA GLY A 66 3.45 -12.24 -6.57
C GLY A 66 4.23 -11.73 -5.35
N VAL A 67 5.40 -11.11 -5.56
CA VAL A 67 6.23 -10.55 -4.50
C VAL A 67 6.05 -9.03 -4.47
N PRO A 68 5.58 -8.44 -3.35
CA PRO A 68 5.35 -7.00 -3.28
C PRO A 68 6.68 -6.24 -3.40
N TRP A 69 6.66 -5.12 -4.18
CA TRP A 69 7.86 -4.31 -4.41
C TRP A 69 9.04 -5.06 -5.06
N ASP A 70 8.79 -6.14 -5.80
CA ASP A 70 9.80 -6.83 -6.61
C ASP A 70 9.98 -6.11 -7.96
N ASP A 71 10.44 -4.87 -7.91
CA ASP A 71 10.65 -4.00 -9.06
C ASP A 71 11.69 -2.90 -8.74
N PRO A 72 12.11 -2.08 -9.72
CA PRO A 72 13.05 -0.97 -9.47
C PRO A 72 12.55 0.06 -8.46
N SER A 73 11.24 0.20 -8.27
CA SER A 73 10.67 1.06 -7.22
C SER A 73 10.95 0.47 -5.84
N GLY A 74 10.79 -0.84 -5.68
CA GLY A 74 11.08 -1.55 -4.44
C GLY A 74 12.56 -1.53 -4.07
N GLU A 75 13.45 -1.67 -5.04
CA GLU A 75 14.91 -1.52 -4.83
C GLU A 75 15.25 -0.14 -4.27
N ARG A 76 14.64 0.92 -4.83
CA ARG A 76 14.83 2.28 -4.36
C ARG A 76 14.23 2.48 -2.96
N LEU A 77 13.03 1.92 -2.70
CA LEU A 77 12.39 2.01 -1.39
C LEU A 77 13.26 1.38 -0.30
N ARG A 78 13.78 0.17 -0.53
CA ARG A 78 14.69 -0.49 0.42
C ARG A 78 15.94 0.34 0.70
N ARG A 79 16.54 0.96 -0.34
CA ARG A 79 17.67 1.89 -0.14
C ARG A 79 17.30 3.11 0.70
N TRP A 80 16.12 3.69 0.50
CA TRP A 80 15.65 4.81 1.33
C TRP A 80 15.42 4.40 2.78
N MET A 81 14.95 3.18 3.00
CA MET A 81 14.75 2.62 4.34
C MET A 81 16.06 2.15 4.99
N GLY A 82 17.16 2.00 4.24
CA GLY A 82 18.41 1.45 4.74
C GLY A 82 18.30 -0.01 5.16
N VAL A 83 17.45 -0.82 4.49
CA VAL A 83 17.21 -2.22 4.84
C VAL A 83 17.51 -3.16 3.67
N GLU A 84 18.04 -4.33 3.99
CA GLU A 84 18.28 -5.40 3.04
C GLU A 84 16.98 -6.14 2.69
N PRO A 85 16.93 -6.88 1.54
CA PRO A 85 15.75 -7.63 1.12
C PRO A 85 15.22 -8.58 2.20
N GLU A 86 16.07 -9.26 2.92
CA GLU A 86 15.71 -10.22 3.99
C GLU A 86 14.90 -9.54 5.08
N THR A 87 15.31 -8.35 5.52
CA THR A 87 14.58 -7.55 6.50
C THR A 87 13.30 -6.97 5.91
N PHE A 88 13.34 -6.46 4.68
CA PHE A 88 12.17 -5.86 4.03
C PHE A 88 11.04 -6.87 3.82
N TYR A 89 11.38 -8.11 3.51
CA TYR A 89 10.41 -9.19 3.28
C TYR A 89 10.12 -10.04 4.52
N ASP A 90 10.71 -9.74 5.67
CA ASP A 90 10.32 -10.37 6.93
C ASP A 90 8.99 -9.78 7.41
N ALA A 91 7.91 -10.55 7.23
CA ALA A 91 6.57 -10.14 7.61
C ALA A 91 6.41 -9.92 9.13
N ALA A 92 7.27 -10.50 9.95
CA ALA A 92 7.29 -10.28 11.40
C ALA A 92 7.82 -8.88 11.78
N ARG A 93 8.52 -8.22 10.86
CA ARG A 93 9.13 -6.89 11.05
C ARG A 93 8.42 -5.81 10.25
N ILE A 94 8.12 -6.09 8.97
CA ILE A 94 7.55 -5.13 8.01
C ILE A 94 6.30 -5.72 7.36
N ALA A 95 5.16 -5.10 7.60
CA ALA A 95 3.93 -5.36 6.87
C ALA A 95 3.90 -4.52 5.58
N ILE A 96 3.44 -5.10 4.48
CA ILE A 96 3.31 -4.44 3.17
C ILE A 96 1.86 -4.59 2.71
N ILE A 97 1.09 -3.52 2.83
CA ILE A 97 -0.35 -3.50 2.51
C ILE A 97 -0.62 -2.28 1.62
N PRO A 98 -0.69 -2.44 0.28
CA PRO A 98 -0.97 -1.32 -0.63
C PRO A 98 -2.43 -0.87 -0.55
N MET A 99 -2.76 0.29 -1.13
CA MET A 99 -4.13 0.81 -1.22
C MET A 99 -5.02 -0.04 -2.12
N GLY A 100 -4.47 -0.64 -3.18
CA GLY A 100 -5.09 -1.64 -4.04
C GLY A 100 -4.26 -2.91 -4.04
N TYR A 101 -4.87 -4.08 -3.96
CA TYR A 101 -4.13 -5.34 -3.80
C TYR A 101 -3.85 -6.07 -5.11
N CYS A 102 -4.57 -5.74 -6.17
CA CYS A 102 -4.37 -6.31 -7.51
C CYS A 102 -3.79 -5.28 -8.48
N TYR A 103 -3.15 -5.75 -9.54
CA TYR A 103 -2.70 -4.90 -10.64
C TYR A 103 -3.91 -4.29 -11.36
N PRO A 104 -4.07 -2.95 -11.35
CA PRO A 104 -5.26 -2.30 -11.89
C PRO A 104 -5.19 -2.08 -13.40
N GLY A 105 -4.09 -2.46 -14.05
CA GLY A 105 -3.85 -2.18 -15.48
C GLY A 105 -2.97 -0.95 -15.70
N ARG A 106 -2.69 -0.69 -16.99
CA ARG A 106 -1.84 0.41 -17.45
C ARG A 106 -2.66 1.41 -18.26
N GLY A 107 -2.50 2.70 -17.97
CA GLY A 107 -3.04 3.81 -18.74
C GLY A 107 -1.94 4.60 -19.44
N ASN A 108 -2.31 5.73 -20.09
CA ASN A 108 -1.39 6.55 -20.88
C ASN A 108 -0.22 7.14 -20.08
N GLY A 109 -0.39 7.36 -18.78
CA GLY A 109 0.61 7.97 -17.90
C GLY A 109 1.31 7.00 -16.94
N GLY A 110 1.04 5.69 -17.02
CA GLY A 110 1.53 4.69 -16.08
C GLY A 110 0.45 3.74 -15.63
N ASP A 111 0.64 3.09 -14.49
CA ASP A 111 -0.39 2.22 -13.92
C ASP A 111 -1.62 3.04 -13.51
N VAL A 112 -2.79 2.47 -13.73
CA VAL A 112 -4.08 3.06 -13.34
C VAL A 112 -4.15 3.22 -11.81
N ALA A 113 -5.05 4.07 -11.34
CA ALA A 113 -5.31 4.25 -9.92
C ALA A 113 -5.69 2.92 -9.24
N PRO A 114 -5.31 2.74 -7.96
CA PRO A 114 -5.73 1.56 -7.21
C PRO A 114 -7.26 1.49 -7.12
N ARG A 115 -7.79 0.28 -7.14
CA ARG A 115 -9.22 0.06 -6.93
C ARG A 115 -9.62 0.51 -5.52
N ARG A 116 -10.64 1.37 -5.44
CA ARG A 116 -11.10 1.96 -4.16
C ARG A 116 -11.70 0.91 -3.23
N GLU A 117 -12.30 -0.11 -3.79
CA GLU A 117 -12.95 -1.20 -3.09
C GLU A 117 -11.99 -1.93 -2.14
N CYS A 118 -10.72 -2.08 -2.53
CA CYS A 118 -9.72 -2.77 -1.71
C CYS A 118 -9.55 -2.14 -0.33
N ALA A 119 -9.31 -0.82 -0.28
CA ALA A 119 -9.10 -0.13 0.99
C ALA A 119 -10.36 -0.15 1.87
N SER A 120 -11.54 0.07 1.30
CA SER A 120 -12.80 0.08 2.07
C SER A 120 -13.20 -1.31 2.58
N LEU A 121 -12.96 -2.36 1.81
CA LEU A 121 -13.33 -3.73 2.18
C LEU A 121 -12.39 -4.35 3.21
N TRP A 122 -11.08 -4.10 3.11
CA TRP A 122 -10.10 -4.92 3.79
C TRP A 122 -9.18 -4.17 4.75
N LEU A 123 -8.83 -2.90 4.44
CA LEU A 123 -7.79 -2.20 5.19
C LEU A 123 -8.13 -2.05 6.68
N PRO A 124 -9.37 -1.68 7.11
CA PRO A 124 -9.68 -1.60 8.53
C PRO A 124 -9.50 -2.92 9.27
N HIS A 125 -9.86 -4.05 8.64
CA HIS A 125 -9.73 -5.37 9.22
C HIS A 125 -8.28 -5.84 9.35
N LEU A 126 -7.44 -5.47 8.38
CA LEU A 126 -6.00 -5.76 8.42
C LEU A 126 -5.32 -4.92 9.49
N LEU A 127 -5.59 -3.61 9.55
CA LEU A 127 -4.99 -2.69 10.52
C LEU A 127 -5.37 -3.07 11.96
N ALA A 128 -6.62 -3.44 12.21
CA ALA A 128 -7.06 -3.89 13.54
C ALA A 128 -6.30 -5.13 14.06
N ARG A 129 -5.60 -5.84 13.18
CA ARG A 129 -4.84 -7.06 13.50
C ARG A 129 -3.32 -6.85 13.46
N LEU A 130 -2.89 -5.60 13.41
CA LEU A 130 -1.49 -5.18 13.43
C LEU A 130 -1.22 -4.20 14.59
N PRO A 131 -1.52 -4.59 15.84
CA PRO A 131 -1.44 -3.69 16.99
C PRO A 131 -0.01 -3.23 17.31
N GLY A 132 0.99 -3.95 16.79
CA GLY A 132 2.41 -3.65 17.00
C GLY A 132 2.99 -2.59 16.06
N VAL A 133 2.24 -2.13 15.05
CA VAL A 133 2.75 -1.13 14.10
C VAL A 133 2.95 0.21 14.79
N GLU A 134 4.19 0.69 14.76
CA GLU A 134 4.61 1.97 15.35
C GLU A 134 4.80 3.06 14.31
N LEU A 135 5.19 2.68 13.09
CA LEU A 135 5.44 3.61 11.99
C LEU A 135 4.79 3.11 10.70
N THR A 136 4.04 3.98 10.05
CA THR A 136 3.46 3.72 8.73
C THR A 136 4.11 4.59 7.66
N LEU A 137 4.79 3.98 6.69
CA LEU A 137 5.36 4.65 5.52
C LEU A 137 4.25 4.86 4.48
N LEU A 138 3.92 6.12 4.18
CA LEU A 138 2.87 6.50 3.24
C LEU A 138 3.47 6.81 1.87
N VAL A 139 3.65 5.78 1.03
CA VAL A 139 4.39 5.85 -0.22
C VAL A 139 3.49 6.33 -1.37
N GLY A 140 3.62 7.60 -1.73
CA GLY A 140 2.87 8.24 -2.80
C GLY A 140 1.51 8.80 -2.38
N GLN A 141 0.87 9.46 -3.33
CA GLN A 141 -0.32 10.29 -3.05
C GLN A 141 -1.56 9.52 -2.54
N TYR A 142 -1.73 8.25 -2.94
CA TYR A 142 -2.93 7.49 -2.56
C TYR A 142 -2.92 7.12 -1.08
N ALA A 143 -1.79 6.61 -0.59
CA ALA A 143 -1.61 6.35 0.84
C ALA A 143 -1.71 7.63 1.66
N GLN A 144 -1.01 8.71 1.27
CA GLN A 144 -1.08 10.00 1.97
C GLN A 144 -2.51 10.57 2.02
N ARG A 145 -3.27 10.46 0.92
CA ARG A 145 -4.65 10.94 0.88
C ARG A 145 -5.56 10.18 1.84
N HIS A 146 -5.37 8.88 1.95
CA HIS A 146 -6.18 8.03 2.81
C HIS A 146 -5.85 8.23 4.29
N PHE A 147 -4.58 8.12 4.67
CA PHE A 147 -4.17 8.12 6.06
C PHE A 147 -4.08 9.52 6.69
N LEU A 148 -3.68 10.52 5.93
CA LEU A 148 -3.54 11.88 6.44
C LEU A 148 -4.83 12.71 6.30
N ALA A 149 -5.74 12.30 5.41
CA ALA A 149 -7.03 12.97 5.20
C ALA A 149 -6.90 14.52 5.22
N GLY A 150 -7.57 15.21 6.14
CA GLY A 150 -7.52 16.67 6.30
C GLY A 150 -6.18 17.23 6.80
N ARG A 151 -5.27 16.40 7.31
CA ARG A 151 -3.92 16.81 7.74
C ARG A 151 -2.94 16.95 6.58
N ARG A 152 -3.26 16.40 5.41
CA ARG A 152 -2.40 16.46 4.23
C ARG A 152 -2.24 17.89 3.72
N LYS A 153 -1.01 18.30 3.37
CA LYS A 153 -0.76 19.60 2.71
C LYS A 153 -1.31 19.60 1.27
N PRO A 154 -1.49 20.78 0.65
CA PRO A 154 -2.08 20.89 -0.70
C PRO A 154 -1.35 20.08 -1.78
N THR A 155 -0.04 19.91 -1.66
CA THR A 155 0.77 19.15 -2.64
C THR A 155 1.50 17.98 -1.98
N LEU A 156 1.86 16.97 -2.78
CA LEU A 156 2.70 15.86 -2.33
C LEU A 156 4.04 16.38 -1.77
N SER A 157 4.69 17.30 -2.48
CA SER A 157 5.98 17.86 -2.05
C SER A 157 5.87 18.57 -0.70
N ALA A 158 4.83 19.37 -0.50
CA ALA A 158 4.59 20.05 0.78
C ALA A 158 4.31 19.04 1.91
N THR A 159 3.55 17.97 1.63
CA THR A 159 3.27 16.91 2.60
C THR A 159 4.56 16.18 2.99
N VAL A 160 5.37 15.78 2.00
CA VAL A 160 6.64 15.10 2.26
C VAL A 160 7.61 16.02 3.03
N ARG A 161 7.68 17.32 2.69
CA ARG A 161 8.54 18.28 3.39
C ARG A 161 8.14 18.49 4.85
N ALA A 162 6.85 18.39 5.14
CA ALA A 162 6.28 18.55 6.48
C ALA A 162 6.28 17.23 7.29
N TRP A 163 7.11 16.24 6.94
CA TRP A 163 7.06 14.89 7.50
C TRP A 163 7.09 14.85 9.04
N ARG A 164 7.81 15.75 9.70
CA ARG A 164 7.88 15.84 11.17
C ARG A 164 6.53 16.15 11.83
N GLU A 165 5.59 16.75 11.11
CA GLU A 165 4.25 17.03 11.65
C GLU A 165 3.38 15.75 11.75
N TYR A 166 3.85 14.64 11.19
CA TYR A 166 3.13 13.36 11.16
C TYR A 166 3.79 12.27 12.01
N GLU A 167 4.99 12.56 12.55
CA GLU A 167 5.67 11.64 13.47
C GLU A 167 4.91 11.51 14.81
N PRO A 168 5.11 10.39 15.51
CA PRO A 168 5.87 9.19 15.12
C PRO A 168 5.05 8.22 14.24
N GLU A 169 3.80 8.50 14.01
CA GLU A 169 2.81 7.58 13.43
C GLU A 169 2.98 7.38 11.92
N PHE A 170 3.28 8.47 11.18
CA PHE A 170 3.34 8.45 9.72
C PHE A 170 4.62 9.08 9.18
N LEU A 171 5.17 8.46 8.12
CA LEU A 171 6.23 9.04 7.31
C LEU A 171 5.77 9.13 5.85
N PRO A 172 5.35 10.32 5.37
CA PRO A 172 4.98 10.49 3.98
C PRO A 172 6.21 10.53 3.07
N LEU A 173 6.20 9.69 2.03
CA LEU A 173 7.27 9.57 1.03
C LEU A 173 6.72 9.82 -0.38
N PRO A 174 7.53 10.36 -1.33
CA PRO A 174 7.18 10.30 -2.73
C PRO A 174 7.18 8.85 -3.21
N HIS A 175 6.53 8.56 -4.33
CA HIS A 175 6.61 7.21 -4.89
C HIS A 175 8.02 6.98 -5.47
N PRO A 176 8.71 5.87 -5.14
CA PRO A 176 10.09 5.60 -5.54
C PRO A 176 10.26 5.19 -7.01
N SER A 177 9.21 5.28 -7.83
CA SER A 177 9.26 4.96 -9.25
C SER A 177 10.39 5.71 -9.97
N PRO A 178 11.10 5.06 -10.91
CA PRO A 178 12.05 5.73 -11.79
C PRO A 178 11.46 6.97 -12.50
N ARG A 179 10.16 6.99 -12.78
CA ARG A 179 9.44 8.15 -13.35
C ARG A 179 9.48 9.38 -12.47
N ASN A 180 9.67 9.23 -11.15
CA ASN A 180 9.79 10.33 -10.21
C ASN A 180 11.22 10.87 -10.08
N GLN A 181 12.17 10.40 -10.89
CA GLN A 181 13.53 10.94 -10.90
C GLN A 181 13.56 12.46 -11.09
N PRO A 182 12.78 13.08 -12.01
CA PRO A 182 12.73 14.54 -12.14
C PRO A 182 12.21 15.25 -10.88
N TRP A 183 11.32 14.60 -10.13
CA TRP A 183 10.84 15.13 -8.85
C TRP A 183 11.98 15.13 -7.82
N ILE A 184 12.71 14.02 -7.68
CA ILE A 184 13.85 13.91 -6.74
C ILE A 184 14.91 14.97 -7.05
N GLN A 185 15.26 15.15 -8.31
CA GLN A 185 16.23 16.17 -8.74
C GLN A 185 15.81 17.61 -8.41
N ARG A 186 14.50 17.90 -8.51
CA ARG A 186 13.94 19.22 -8.16
C ARG A 186 13.73 19.43 -6.65
N ASN A 187 13.94 18.40 -5.84
CA ASN A 187 13.76 18.44 -4.40
C ASN A 187 14.99 17.90 -3.67
N PRO A 188 16.16 18.58 -3.79
CA PRO A 188 17.44 18.11 -3.23
C PRO A 188 17.46 18.05 -1.69
N TRP A 189 16.45 18.60 -1.04
CA TRP A 189 16.23 18.52 0.40
C TRP A 189 15.70 17.14 0.87
N PHE A 190 15.19 16.32 -0.05
CA PHE A 190 14.71 14.96 0.21
C PHE A 190 15.87 13.97 0.20
#